data_9b45d14d8f8e30672f8b040db69acb39
#
_entry.id   9b45d14d8f8e30672f8b040db69acb39
#
_cell.length_a   1.000
_cell.length_b   1.000
_cell.length_c   1.000
_cell.angle_alpha   90.00
_cell.angle_beta   90.00
_cell.angle_gamma   90.00
#
_symmetry.space_group_name_H-M   'P 1'
#
loop_
_entity.id
_entity.type
_entity.pdbx_description
1 polymer ?
#
loop_
_entity_poly.entity_id
_entity_poly.type
_entity_poly.pdbx_seq_one_letter_code
_entity_poly.pdbx_strand_id
1 'polypeptide(L)'
;MNKKNKGFTSIPTDPFDVSYDAKRNMGKWQRFFSYYKPYKGLFFADMFFAIMGAAVTLVIPLIIRYITGTVIFYEAGEALKVILKLALLMVGLVLLEAYCNFFIAYQGHIMGAKMEYDMRNEIFAQYQR
;
A
#
# COMPACT_ATOMS: atom_id res chain seq x y z
N MET A 1 -17.39 49.00 -31.16
CA MET A 1 -16.66 49.23 -29.88
C MET A 1 -17.02 48.10 -28.95
N ASN A 2 -16.16 47.06 -28.88
CA ASN A 2 -16.45 45.81 -28.16
C ASN A 2 -15.72 45.83 -26.80
N LYS A 3 -16.44 46.18 -25.74
CA LYS A 3 -15.92 46.10 -24.36
C LYS A 3 -15.80 44.63 -23.95
N LYS A 4 -14.59 44.08 -24.02
CA LYS A 4 -14.23 42.84 -23.32
C LYS A 4 -14.51 43.02 -21.83
N ASN A 5 -15.55 42.35 -21.34
CA ASN A 5 -15.73 42.09 -19.92
C ASN A 5 -14.54 41.27 -19.47
N LYS A 6 -13.57 41.91 -18.84
CA LYS A 6 -12.57 41.20 -18.00
C LYS A 6 -13.35 40.58 -16.88
N GLY A 7 -13.46 39.25 -16.94
CA GLY A 7 -14.07 38.46 -15.86
C GLY A 7 -13.46 38.88 -14.54
N PHE A 8 -14.30 39.23 -13.63
CA PHE A 8 -14.02 39.38 -12.21
C PHE A 8 -13.42 38.04 -11.72
N THR A 9 -12.10 37.98 -11.61
CA THR A 9 -11.41 36.91 -10.97
C THR A 9 -11.72 37.02 -9.48
N SER A 10 -12.77 36.33 -9.04
CA SER A 10 -13.03 36.13 -7.62
C SER A 10 -11.76 35.55 -6.99
N ILE A 11 -11.14 36.28 -6.08
CA ILE A 11 -10.06 35.79 -5.26
C ILE A 11 -10.62 34.56 -4.54
N PRO A 12 -10.03 33.37 -4.69
CA PRO A 12 -10.50 32.18 -3.99
C PRO A 12 -10.39 32.44 -2.49
N THR A 13 -11.52 32.51 -1.82
CA THR A 13 -11.58 32.76 -0.37
C THR A 13 -11.34 31.51 0.45
N ASP A 14 -11.31 30.35 -0.21
CA ASP A 14 -11.14 29.04 0.41
C ASP A 14 -9.93 28.31 -0.23
N PRO A 15 -8.94 27.89 0.57
CA PRO A 15 -7.80 27.09 0.08
C PRO A 15 -8.23 25.81 -0.64
N PHE A 16 -9.45 25.33 -0.40
CA PHE A 16 -10.05 24.17 -1.05
C PHE A 16 -10.42 24.47 -2.53
N ASP A 17 -10.86 25.67 -2.84
CA ASP A 17 -11.25 26.12 -4.21
C ASP A 17 -10.07 26.10 -5.16
N VAL A 18 -8.89 26.55 -4.72
CA VAL A 18 -7.67 26.55 -5.54
C VAL A 18 -7.22 25.13 -5.92
N SER A 19 -7.31 24.20 -4.96
CA SER A 19 -6.96 22.81 -5.18
C SER A 19 -7.92 22.12 -6.18
N TYR A 20 -9.19 22.47 -6.12
CA TYR A 20 -10.22 21.93 -7.00
C TYR A 20 -10.05 22.40 -8.47
N ASP A 21 -9.87 23.70 -8.68
CA ASP A 21 -9.71 24.24 -10.03
C ASP A 21 -8.41 23.77 -10.71
N ALA A 22 -7.34 23.55 -9.94
CA ALA A 22 -6.11 22.97 -10.44
C ALA A 22 -6.31 21.52 -10.90
N LYS A 23 -7.10 20.72 -10.17
CA LYS A 23 -7.43 19.33 -10.53
C LYS A 23 -8.38 19.24 -11.73
N ARG A 24 -9.27 20.20 -11.93
CA ARG A 24 -10.25 20.22 -13.04
C ARG A 24 -9.59 20.31 -14.41
N ASN A 25 -8.47 21.01 -14.53
CA ASN A 25 -7.72 21.19 -15.77
C ASN A 25 -6.76 20.03 -16.09
N MET A 26 -6.65 19.02 -15.20
CA MET A 26 -5.80 17.87 -15.42
C MET A 26 -6.51 16.79 -16.25
N GLY A 27 -5.77 16.08 -17.10
CA GLY A 27 -6.26 14.90 -17.80
C GLY A 27 -6.76 13.82 -16.80
N LYS A 28 -7.73 12.99 -17.22
CA LYS A 28 -8.38 11.97 -16.35
C LYS A 28 -7.37 11.09 -15.60
N TRP A 29 -6.29 10.70 -16.26
CA TRP A 29 -5.21 9.91 -15.67
C TRP A 29 -4.33 10.69 -14.70
N GLN A 30 -4.01 11.93 -15.01
CA GLN A 30 -3.25 12.81 -14.12
C GLN A 30 -4.03 13.11 -12.84
N ARG A 31 -5.35 13.27 -12.96
CA ARG A 31 -6.24 13.46 -11.82
C ARG A 31 -6.25 12.24 -10.91
N PHE A 32 -6.33 11.03 -11.49
CA PHE A 32 -6.27 9.78 -10.75
C PHE A 32 -4.93 9.63 -9.98
N PHE A 33 -3.81 9.86 -10.64
CA PHE A 33 -2.50 9.81 -9.99
C PHE A 33 -2.26 10.95 -8.98
N SER A 34 -2.95 12.07 -9.10
CA SER A 34 -2.87 13.17 -8.13
C SER A 34 -3.44 12.77 -6.75
N TYR A 35 -4.40 11.86 -6.69
CA TYR A 35 -4.91 11.31 -5.43
C TYR A 35 -3.89 10.43 -4.71
N TYR A 36 -2.98 9.78 -5.44
CA TYR A 36 -1.90 8.98 -4.87
C TYR A 36 -0.72 9.83 -4.36
N LYS A 37 -0.59 11.08 -4.83
CA LYS A 37 0.55 11.94 -4.52
C LYS A 37 0.78 12.18 -3.03
N PRO A 38 -0.24 12.44 -2.18
CA PRO A 38 -0.08 12.60 -0.74
C PRO A 38 0.22 11.28 -0.02
N TYR A 39 -0.09 10.13 -0.62
CA TYR A 39 0.02 8.80 0.01
C TYR A 39 1.21 7.97 -0.49
N LYS A 40 2.16 8.58 -1.20
CA LYS A 40 3.34 7.89 -1.77
C LYS A 40 4.14 7.10 -0.74
N GLY A 41 4.32 7.64 0.47
CA GLY A 41 5.05 6.96 1.53
C GLY A 41 4.35 5.67 2.00
N LEU A 42 3.02 5.72 2.14
CA LEU A 42 2.22 4.56 2.47
C LEU A 42 2.25 3.50 1.36
N PHE A 43 2.16 3.94 0.11
CA PHE A 43 2.24 3.05 -1.05
C PHE A 43 3.60 2.33 -1.14
N PHE A 44 4.71 3.05 -0.93
CA PHE A 44 6.02 2.43 -0.92
C PHE A 44 6.22 1.47 0.26
N ALA A 45 5.69 1.81 1.44
CA ALA A 45 5.71 0.92 2.59
C ALA A 45 4.91 -0.37 2.31
N ASP A 46 3.70 -0.24 1.77
CA ASP A 46 2.86 -1.37 1.37
C ASP A 46 3.58 -2.28 0.37
N MET A 47 4.17 -1.71 -0.66
CA MET A 47 4.94 -2.44 -1.66
C MET A 47 6.16 -3.15 -1.05
N PHE A 48 6.86 -2.53 -0.10
CA PHE A 48 7.98 -3.13 0.61
C PHE A 48 7.54 -4.34 1.44
N PHE A 49 6.46 -4.21 2.22
CA PHE A 49 5.93 -5.32 3.02
C PHE A 49 5.36 -6.44 2.14
N ALA A 50 4.77 -6.12 0.99
CA ALA A 50 4.32 -7.11 0.02
C ALA A 50 5.48 -7.95 -0.54
N ILE A 51 6.59 -7.30 -0.91
CA ILE A 51 7.80 -7.99 -1.38
C ILE A 51 8.40 -8.86 -0.26
N MET A 52 8.47 -8.32 0.97
CA MET A 52 8.93 -9.08 2.14
C MET A 52 8.08 -10.32 2.39
N GLY A 53 6.75 -10.19 2.39
CA GLY A 53 5.83 -11.30 2.57
C GLY A 53 5.99 -12.36 1.48
N ALA A 54 6.08 -11.95 0.21
CA ALA A 54 6.33 -12.86 -0.91
C ALA A 54 7.67 -13.60 -0.79
N ALA A 55 8.72 -12.93 -0.33
CA ALA A 55 10.02 -13.57 -0.09
C ALA A 55 9.93 -14.65 1.00
N VAL A 56 9.23 -14.37 2.11
CA VAL A 56 9.01 -15.34 3.19
C VAL A 56 8.24 -16.58 2.67
N THR A 57 7.17 -16.35 1.91
CA THR A 57 6.39 -17.44 1.30
C THR A 57 7.23 -18.35 0.41
N LEU A 58 8.23 -17.81 -0.29
CA LEU A 58 9.16 -18.60 -1.11
C LEU A 58 10.21 -19.37 -0.29
N VAL A 59 10.60 -18.84 0.86
CA VAL A 59 11.61 -19.47 1.73
C VAL A 59 11.06 -20.71 2.42
N ILE A 60 9.79 -20.74 2.80
CA ILE A 60 9.15 -21.88 3.48
C ILE A 60 9.30 -23.20 2.71
N PRO A 61 8.93 -23.30 1.42
CA PRO A 61 9.11 -24.54 0.66
C PRO A 61 10.58 -24.92 0.45
N LEU A 62 11.49 -23.95 0.42
CA LEU A 62 12.93 -24.24 0.35
C LEU A 62 13.44 -24.91 1.62
N ILE A 63 12.97 -24.48 2.81
CA ILE A 63 13.30 -25.12 4.08
C ILE A 63 12.74 -26.56 4.12
N ILE A 64 11.49 -26.74 3.70
CA ILE A 64 10.87 -28.08 3.64
C ILE A 64 11.66 -28.99 2.70
N ARG A 65 12.05 -28.52 1.54
CA ARG A 65 12.89 -29.26 0.59
C ARG A 65 14.24 -29.65 1.22
N TYR A 66 14.88 -28.74 1.95
CA TYR A 66 16.14 -29.02 2.63
C TYR A 66 15.98 -30.09 3.71
N ILE A 67 14.93 -30.04 4.53
CA ILE A 67 14.63 -31.05 5.54
C ILE A 67 14.44 -32.43 4.89
N THR A 68 13.61 -32.49 3.85
CA THR A 68 13.26 -33.76 3.19
C THR A 68 14.40 -34.36 2.38
N GLY A 69 15.25 -33.53 1.80
CA GLY A 69 16.33 -33.97 0.90
C GLY A 69 17.66 -34.21 1.60
N THR A 70 17.90 -33.64 2.77
CA THR A 70 19.21 -33.64 3.40
C THR A 70 19.14 -34.15 4.85
N VAL A 71 18.24 -33.59 5.65
CA VAL A 71 18.20 -33.83 7.10
C VAL A 71 17.70 -35.25 7.42
N ILE A 72 16.87 -35.83 6.57
CA ILE A 72 16.33 -37.19 6.74
C ILE A 72 17.44 -38.26 6.71
N PHE A 73 18.60 -37.96 6.14
CA PHE A 73 19.75 -38.87 6.07
C PHE A 73 20.73 -38.71 7.25
N TYR A 74 20.47 -37.80 8.19
CA TYR A 74 21.30 -37.62 9.39
C TYR A 74 20.97 -38.68 10.46
N GLU A 75 21.91 -38.91 11.37
CA GLU A 75 21.65 -39.72 12.57
C GLU A 75 20.53 -39.09 13.41
N ALA A 76 19.70 -39.90 14.03
CA ALA A 76 18.47 -39.49 14.71
C ALA A 76 18.68 -38.35 15.73
N GLY A 77 19.81 -38.35 16.44
CA GLY A 77 20.13 -37.31 17.43
C GLY A 77 20.50 -35.95 16.83
N GLU A 78 21.21 -35.96 15.72
CA GLU A 78 21.57 -34.73 15.01
C GLU A 78 20.42 -34.20 14.15
N ALA A 79 19.70 -35.09 13.47
CA ALA A 79 18.50 -34.77 12.73
C ALA A 79 17.49 -34.01 13.60
N LEU A 80 17.23 -34.46 14.82
CA LEU A 80 16.29 -33.80 15.72
C LEU A 80 16.70 -32.39 16.07
N LYS A 81 17.98 -32.12 16.34
CA LYS A 81 18.48 -30.78 16.65
C LYS A 81 18.31 -29.80 15.46
N VAL A 82 18.60 -30.30 14.26
CA VAL A 82 18.48 -29.48 13.02
C VAL A 82 17.01 -29.20 12.72
N ILE A 83 16.14 -30.23 12.85
CA ILE A 83 14.69 -30.08 12.64
C ILE A 83 14.09 -29.06 13.64
N LEU A 84 14.47 -29.14 14.93
CA LEU A 84 13.98 -28.18 15.93
C LEU A 84 14.41 -26.76 15.63
N LYS A 85 15.66 -26.52 15.20
CA LYS A 85 16.12 -25.19 14.79
C LYS A 85 15.37 -24.67 13.58
N LEU A 86 15.17 -25.51 12.57
CA LEU A 86 14.43 -25.14 11.37
C LEU A 86 12.95 -24.93 11.65
N ALA A 87 12.34 -25.73 12.53
CA ALA A 87 10.96 -25.53 12.96
C ALA A 87 10.77 -24.20 13.69
N LEU A 88 11.69 -23.84 14.58
CA LEU A 88 11.66 -22.55 15.26
C LEU A 88 11.82 -21.39 14.28
N LEU A 89 12.74 -21.53 13.31
CA LEU A 89 12.91 -20.56 12.23
C LEU A 89 11.63 -20.40 11.40
N MET A 90 10.98 -21.51 11.03
CA MET A 90 9.72 -21.49 10.28
C MET A 90 8.60 -20.80 11.04
N VAL A 91 8.46 -21.04 12.34
CA VAL A 91 7.49 -20.34 13.18
C VAL A 91 7.76 -18.83 13.15
N GLY A 92 9.02 -18.41 13.28
CA GLY A 92 9.40 -17.00 13.17
C GLY A 92 9.04 -16.39 11.81
N LEU A 93 9.28 -17.11 10.71
CA LEU A 93 8.94 -16.67 9.35
C LEU A 93 7.43 -16.55 9.15
N VAL A 94 6.63 -17.50 9.65
CA VAL A 94 5.16 -17.45 9.57
C VAL A 94 4.61 -16.28 10.37
N LEU A 95 5.15 -15.98 11.54
CA LEU A 95 4.74 -14.81 12.33
C LEU A 95 5.10 -13.51 11.61
N LEU A 96 6.27 -13.44 10.98
CA LEU A 96 6.69 -12.30 10.18
C LEU A 96 5.77 -12.10 8.97
N GLU A 97 5.42 -13.17 8.26
CA GLU A 97 4.47 -13.14 7.14
C GLU A 97 3.09 -12.66 7.59
N ALA A 98 2.57 -13.17 8.69
CA ALA A 98 1.31 -12.73 9.26
C ALA A 98 1.33 -11.23 9.63
N TYR A 99 2.44 -10.76 10.19
CA TYR A 99 2.63 -9.33 10.48
C TYR A 99 2.63 -8.47 9.20
N CYS A 100 3.35 -8.91 8.16
CA CYS A 100 3.37 -8.22 6.87
C CYS A 100 1.95 -8.14 6.26
N ASN A 101 1.23 -9.25 6.24
CA ASN A 101 -0.14 -9.31 5.72
C ASN A 101 -1.11 -8.43 6.52
N PHE A 102 -0.99 -8.42 7.85
CA PHE A 102 -1.77 -7.51 8.70
C PHE A 102 -1.48 -6.04 8.38
N PHE A 103 -0.21 -5.68 8.22
CA PHE A 103 0.20 -4.32 7.90
C PHE A 103 -0.36 -3.86 6.54
N ILE A 104 -0.26 -4.71 5.50
CA ILE A 104 -0.79 -4.45 4.16
C ILE A 104 -2.31 -4.24 4.22
N ALA A 105 -3.04 -5.14 4.90
CA ALA A 105 -4.49 -5.03 5.04
C ALA A 105 -4.88 -3.73 5.77
N TYR A 106 -4.21 -3.40 6.86
CA TYR A 106 -4.46 -2.19 7.64
C TYR A 106 -4.21 -0.90 6.83
N GLN A 107 -3.08 -0.84 6.13
CA GLN A 107 -2.72 0.29 5.26
C GLN A 107 -3.70 0.44 4.10
N GLY A 108 -4.06 -0.68 3.44
CA GLY A 108 -5.01 -0.68 2.34
C GLY A 108 -6.38 -0.14 2.76
N HIS A 109 -6.89 -0.54 3.92
CA HIS A 109 -8.15 -0.02 4.45
C HIS A 109 -8.10 1.46 4.79
N ILE A 110 -7.03 1.94 5.42
CA ILE A 110 -6.87 3.38 5.73
C ILE A 110 -6.78 4.21 4.45
N MET A 111 -6.00 3.74 3.48
CA MET A 111 -5.84 4.45 2.21
C MET A 111 -7.15 4.51 1.43
N GLY A 112 -7.90 3.40 1.39
CA GLY A 112 -9.23 3.34 0.77
C GLY A 112 -10.22 4.30 1.42
N ALA A 113 -10.32 4.31 2.74
CA ALA A 113 -11.21 5.21 3.47
C ALA A 113 -10.87 6.70 3.27
N LYS A 114 -9.59 7.05 3.24
CA LYS A 114 -9.15 8.43 2.98
C LYS A 114 -9.46 8.87 1.55
N MET A 115 -9.23 8.00 0.56
CA MET A 115 -9.58 8.28 -0.82
C MET A 115 -11.10 8.46 -1.01
N GLU A 116 -11.91 7.62 -0.35
CA GLU A 116 -13.36 7.73 -0.38
C GLU A 116 -13.83 9.07 0.23
N TYR A 117 -13.24 9.47 1.35
CA TYR A 117 -13.54 10.75 1.99
C TYR A 117 -13.20 11.94 1.06
N ASP A 118 -12.02 11.93 0.45
CA ASP A 118 -11.61 12.99 -0.48
C ASP A 118 -12.52 13.06 -1.71
N MET A 119 -12.92 11.92 -2.27
CA MET A 119 -13.84 11.85 -3.40
C MET A 119 -15.24 12.36 -3.03
N ARG A 120 -15.76 11.99 -1.87
CA ARG A 120 -17.06 12.47 -1.38
C ARG A 120 -17.08 13.98 -1.21
N ASN A 121 -16.05 14.55 -0.61
CA ASN A 121 -15.94 16.00 -0.45
C ASN A 121 -15.89 16.73 -1.79
N GLU A 122 -15.21 16.18 -2.78
CA GLU A 122 -15.13 16.75 -4.11
C GLU A 122 -16.47 16.71 -4.86
N ILE A 123 -17.24 15.62 -4.69
CA ILE A 123 -18.60 15.49 -5.23
C ILE A 123 -19.56 16.49 -4.55
N PHE A 124 -19.50 16.62 -3.22
CA PHE A 124 -20.31 17.58 -2.48
C PHE A 124 -20.03 19.02 -2.92
N ALA A 125 -18.76 19.39 -3.11
CA ALA A 125 -18.39 20.72 -3.61
C ALA A 125 -18.91 20.99 -5.02
N GLN A 126 -19.09 19.94 -5.85
CA GLN A 126 -19.71 20.08 -7.17
C GLN A 126 -21.23 20.28 -7.11
N TYR A 127 -21.91 19.67 -6.13
CA TYR A 127 -23.36 19.76 -6.00
C TYR A 127 -23.83 21.09 -5.40
N GLN A 128 -22.96 21.78 -4.67
CA GLN A 128 -23.27 23.08 -4.04
C GLN A 128 -23.04 24.29 -4.96
N ARG A 129 -22.57 24.08 -6.20
CA ARG A 129 -22.39 25.12 -7.23
C ARG A 129 -23.48 25.05 -8.30
#